data_805fc8e463ea73057d46f69b8a6d0fc7
#
_entry.id   805fc8e463ea73057d46f69b8a6d0fc7
#
_cell.length_a   1.000
_cell.length_b   1.000
_cell.length_c   1.000
_cell.angle_alpha   90.00
_cell.angle_beta   90.00
_cell.angle_gamma   90.00
#
_symmetry.space_group_name_H-M   'P 1'
#
loop_
_entity.id
_entity.type
_entity.pdbx_description
1 polymer ?
#
loop_
_entity_poly.entity_id
_entity_poly.type
_entity_poly.pdbx_seq_one_letter_code
_entity_poly.pdbx_strand_id
1 'polypeptide(L)'
;CVELGYLEVLKPDSDSNDSESTNMKFLSTLKKGQMVTLKDLIVKEGKTSPPKRFTTGSIIIAMENAGKLIEDEELREHIKGSGIGTSATRSGILTKLEKIEYIKSNNKTQVVMPTLLGEIIFDVVKNSIPTLLNPELTASWEKGLTMVTQSEIEGDIYMDKLENYIVKNTNRVLQLNNGMRLKSNFDKARGFYKNSKAGV
;
A
#
# COMPACT_ATOMS: atom_id res chain seq x y z
N CYS A 1 -16.28 -28.11 -3.40
CA CYS A 1 -15.36 -28.55 -2.36
C CYS A 1 -15.26 -30.06 -2.45
N VAL A 2 -14.07 -30.62 -2.73
CA VAL A 2 -13.87 -32.07 -2.89
C VAL A 2 -13.50 -32.69 -1.53
N GLU A 3 -12.83 -31.95 -0.68
CA GLU A 3 -12.48 -32.35 0.69
C GLU A 3 -12.59 -31.12 1.62
N LEU A 4 -13.12 -31.32 2.82
CA LEU A 4 -13.34 -30.25 3.80
C LEU A 4 -12.05 -29.82 4.51
N GLY A 5 -11.02 -30.69 4.50
CA GLY A 5 -9.73 -30.40 5.14
C GLY A 5 -9.86 -29.90 6.57
N TYR A 6 -9.17 -28.79 6.89
CA TYR A 6 -9.21 -28.21 8.24
C TYR A 6 -10.61 -27.69 8.66
N LEU A 7 -11.51 -27.44 7.75
CA LEU A 7 -12.89 -27.03 8.05
C LEU A 7 -13.70 -28.15 8.74
N GLU A 8 -13.25 -29.41 8.66
CA GLU A 8 -13.86 -30.51 9.36
C GLU A 8 -13.60 -30.45 10.88
N VAL A 9 -12.45 -29.91 11.26
CA VAL A 9 -12.01 -29.70 12.65
C VAL A 9 -12.61 -28.43 13.26
N LEU A 10 -12.84 -27.40 12.43
CA LEU A 10 -13.37 -26.11 12.85
C LEU A 10 -14.90 -26.02 12.71
N LYS A 11 -15.64 -27.11 12.89
CA LYS A 11 -17.12 -27.02 12.97
C LYS A 11 -17.47 -26.12 14.14
N PRO A 12 -18.02 -24.90 13.93
CA PRO A 12 -18.59 -24.14 15.03
C PRO A 12 -19.76 -24.95 15.59
N ASP A 13 -19.84 -25.01 16.92
CA ASP A 13 -20.95 -25.62 17.61
C ASP A 13 -22.26 -25.04 17.04
N SER A 14 -23.08 -25.92 16.53
CA SER A 14 -24.29 -25.64 15.79
C SER A 14 -25.35 -25.03 16.68
N ASP A 15 -25.56 -23.72 16.56
CA ASP A 15 -26.82 -23.07 16.93
C ASP A 15 -27.19 -21.89 16.03
N SER A 16 -26.86 -21.94 14.74
CA SER A 16 -27.37 -20.95 13.78
C SER A 16 -27.61 -21.53 12.39
N ASN A 17 -28.88 -21.67 12.09
CA ASN A 17 -29.53 -21.79 10.77
C ASN A 17 -29.40 -23.12 10.00
N ASP A 18 -30.41 -23.98 10.21
CA ASP A 18 -30.78 -25.11 9.36
C ASP A 18 -30.93 -24.79 7.85
N SER A 19 -31.08 -23.53 7.47
CA SER A 19 -31.23 -23.08 6.10
C SER A 19 -29.93 -23.13 5.28
N GLU A 20 -28.76 -22.88 5.89
CA GLU A 20 -27.47 -22.91 5.18
C GLU A 20 -27.00 -24.33 4.88
N SER A 21 -27.22 -25.28 5.79
CA SER A 21 -26.84 -26.67 5.57
C SER A 21 -27.64 -27.35 4.46
N THR A 22 -28.92 -26.99 4.32
CA THR A 22 -29.83 -27.50 3.27
C THR A 22 -29.43 -26.96 1.89
N ASN A 23 -29.02 -25.66 1.81
CA ASN A 23 -28.55 -25.05 0.58
C ASN A 23 -27.22 -25.67 0.09
N MET A 24 -26.30 -25.99 0.98
CA MET A 24 -25.03 -26.65 0.64
C MET A 24 -25.24 -28.07 0.07
N LYS A 25 -26.16 -28.86 0.63
CA LYS A 25 -26.48 -30.16 0.10
C LYS A 25 -27.12 -30.07 -1.29
N PHE A 26 -28.02 -29.12 -1.52
CA PHE A 26 -28.62 -28.89 -2.84
C PHE A 26 -27.55 -28.46 -3.87
N LEU A 27 -26.63 -27.54 -3.52
CA LEU A 27 -25.58 -27.12 -4.44
C LEU A 27 -24.62 -28.25 -4.83
N SER A 28 -24.38 -29.23 -3.95
CA SER A 28 -23.57 -30.40 -4.26
C SER A 28 -24.19 -31.38 -5.26
N THR A 29 -25.51 -31.32 -5.48
CA THR A 29 -26.24 -32.17 -6.45
C THR A 29 -26.27 -31.58 -7.85
N LEU A 30 -25.89 -30.29 -8.03
CA LEU A 30 -25.92 -29.59 -9.32
C LEU A 30 -24.79 -30.09 -10.25
N LYS A 31 -25.13 -30.36 -11.51
CA LYS A 31 -24.18 -30.75 -12.55
C LYS A 31 -24.01 -29.64 -13.58
N LYS A 32 -22.83 -29.58 -14.20
CA LYS A 32 -22.54 -28.62 -15.27
C LYS A 32 -23.52 -28.81 -16.43
N GLY A 33 -24.20 -27.72 -16.83
CA GLY A 33 -25.22 -27.75 -17.91
C GLY A 33 -26.64 -28.01 -17.43
N GLN A 34 -26.88 -28.24 -16.14
CA GLN A 34 -28.22 -28.42 -15.60
C GLN A 34 -29.01 -27.10 -15.62
N MET A 35 -30.24 -27.13 -16.14
CA MET A 35 -31.16 -26.00 -16.11
C MET A 35 -31.77 -25.86 -14.72
N VAL A 36 -31.65 -24.67 -14.13
CA VAL A 36 -32.27 -24.32 -12.84
C VAL A 36 -33.23 -23.16 -13.03
N THR A 37 -34.40 -23.23 -12.40
CA THR A 37 -35.39 -22.18 -12.47
C THR A 37 -35.04 -21.07 -11.50
N LEU A 38 -34.80 -19.86 -12.02
CA LEU A 38 -34.60 -18.66 -11.20
C LEU A 38 -35.95 -18.23 -10.63
N LYS A 39 -36.09 -18.20 -9.31
CA LYS A 39 -37.35 -17.79 -8.66
C LYS A 39 -37.44 -16.27 -8.47
N ASP A 40 -36.35 -15.65 -8.13
CA ASP A 40 -36.31 -14.22 -7.85
C ASP A 40 -34.87 -13.65 -7.95
N LEU A 41 -34.76 -12.37 -8.24
CA LEU A 41 -33.52 -11.59 -8.23
C LEU A 41 -33.69 -10.44 -7.26
N ILE A 42 -32.97 -10.52 -6.15
CA ILE A 42 -32.97 -9.48 -5.12
C ILE A 42 -31.72 -8.62 -5.26
N VAL A 43 -31.91 -7.32 -5.44
CA VAL A 43 -30.82 -6.35 -5.35
C VAL A 43 -30.52 -6.08 -3.88
N LYS A 44 -29.35 -6.53 -3.41
CA LYS A 44 -28.90 -6.29 -2.05
C LYS A 44 -28.02 -5.04 -2.02
N GLU A 45 -28.53 -3.97 -1.42
CA GLU A 45 -27.74 -2.78 -1.16
C GLU A 45 -26.78 -3.04 -0.01
N GLY A 46 -25.54 -2.59 -0.19
CA GLY A 46 -24.49 -2.66 0.84
C GLY A 46 -23.60 -1.44 0.79
N LYS A 47 -23.06 -1.05 1.95
CA LYS A 47 -22.03 -0.01 2.03
C LYS A 47 -20.66 -0.66 2.17
N THR A 48 -19.72 -0.24 1.32
CA THR A 48 -18.32 -0.63 1.47
C THR A 48 -17.73 0.08 2.70
N SER A 49 -16.89 -0.61 3.45
CA SER A 49 -16.08 0.02 4.50
C SER A 49 -14.73 0.47 3.94
N PRO A 50 -14.16 1.56 4.46
CA PRO A 50 -12.82 1.97 4.06
C PRO A 50 -11.79 0.87 4.42
N PRO A 51 -10.65 0.80 3.70
CA PRO A 51 -9.60 -0.16 4.02
C PRO A 51 -9.09 0.07 5.45
N LYS A 52 -8.73 -1.01 6.12
CA LYS A 52 -8.14 -0.96 7.46
C LYS A 52 -6.80 -0.22 7.43
N ARG A 53 -6.50 0.54 8.48
CA ARG A 53 -5.18 1.16 8.65
C ARG A 53 -4.10 0.09 8.77
N PHE A 54 -2.90 0.40 8.32
CA PHE A 54 -1.76 -0.49 8.47
C PHE A 54 -1.35 -0.61 9.94
N THR A 55 -0.98 -1.82 10.32
CA THR A 55 -0.21 -2.08 11.55
C THR A 55 1.28 -2.13 11.19
N THR A 56 2.16 -2.10 12.19
CA THR A 56 3.61 -2.24 12.00
C THR A 56 3.97 -3.51 11.20
N GLY A 57 3.29 -4.63 11.45
CA GLY A 57 3.49 -5.87 10.69
C GLY A 57 2.93 -5.78 9.27
N SER A 58 1.71 -5.29 9.09
CA SER A 58 1.08 -5.24 7.77
C SER A 58 1.73 -4.23 6.82
N ILE A 59 2.33 -3.14 7.33
CA ILE A 59 3.08 -2.19 6.49
C ILE A 59 4.41 -2.79 6.00
N ILE A 60 5.08 -3.64 6.79
CA ILE A 60 6.28 -4.36 6.38
C ILE A 60 5.94 -5.30 5.21
N ILE A 61 4.82 -6.04 5.31
CA ILE A 61 4.32 -6.89 4.22
C ILE A 61 3.94 -6.07 2.99
N ALA A 62 3.34 -4.88 3.17
CA ALA A 62 3.04 -3.97 2.07
C ALA A 62 4.31 -3.46 1.38
N MET A 63 5.36 -3.12 2.15
CA MET A 63 6.67 -2.73 1.60
C MET A 63 7.29 -3.88 0.79
N GLU A 64 7.20 -5.12 1.25
CA GLU A 64 7.66 -6.30 0.53
C GLU A 64 6.92 -6.50 -0.79
N ASN A 65 5.62 -6.27 -0.77
CA ASN A 65 4.75 -6.42 -1.93
C ASN A 65 4.56 -5.13 -2.73
N ALA A 66 5.41 -4.12 -2.54
CA ALA A 66 5.26 -2.82 -3.20
C ALA A 66 5.29 -2.91 -4.74
N GLY A 67 5.96 -3.90 -5.30
CA GLY A 67 5.95 -4.19 -6.73
C GLY A 67 4.55 -4.44 -7.30
N LYS A 68 3.59 -4.90 -6.50
CA LYS A 68 2.19 -5.11 -6.95
C LYS A 68 1.47 -3.81 -7.30
N LEU A 69 2.00 -2.67 -6.87
CA LEU A 69 1.45 -1.34 -7.17
C LEU A 69 1.97 -0.78 -8.51
N ILE A 70 2.91 -1.46 -9.16
CA ILE A 70 3.50 -1.05 -10.43
C ILE A 70 2.68 -1.66 -11.57
N GLU A 71 2.18 -0.81 -12.47
CA GLU A 71 1.40 -1.25 -13.62
C GLU A 71 2.29 -1.85 -14.72
N ASP A 72 3.48 -1.29 -14.93
CA ASP A 72 4.47 -1.78 -15.87
C ASP A 72 5.00 -3.15 -15.46
N GLU A 73 4.80 -4.16 -16.30
CA GLU A 73 5.11 -5.55 -15.99
C GLU A 73 6.61 -5.81 -15.95
N GLU A 74 7.40 -5.14 -16.80
CA GLU A 74 8.85 -5.24 -16.81
C GLU A 74 9.48 -4.66 -15.55
N LEU A 75 9.05 -3.46 -15.15
CA LEU A 75 9.50 -2.83 -13.90
C LEU A 75 9.02 -3.61 -12.67
N ARG A 76 7.84 -4.20 -12.74
CA ARG A 76 7.30 -5.06 -11.66
C ARG A 76 8.17 -6.28 -11.42
N GLU A 77 8.63 -6.95 -12.48
CA GLU A 77 9.51 -8.12 -12.36
C GLU A 77 10.86 -7.75 -11.70
N HIS A 78 11.44 -6.58 -11.99
CA HIS A 78 12.68 -6.13 -11.35
C HIS A 78 12.53 -5.85 -9.84
N ILE A 79 11.37 -5.40 -9.39
CA ILE A 79 11.07 -5.21 -7.94
C ILE A 79 10.47 -6.48 -7.29
N LYS A 80 10.07 -7.47 -8.09
CA LYS A 80 9.51 -8.72 -7.58
C LYS A 80 10.53 -9.45 -6.71
N GLY A 81 10.24 -9.51 -5.41
CA GLY A 81 11.13 -10.11 -4.40
C GLY A 81 12.02 -9.12 -3.65
N SER A 82 12.25 -7.90 -4.15
CA SER A 82 12.99 -6.86 -3.43
C SER A 82 12.07 -5.94 -2.62
N GLY A 83 10.98 -5.46 -3.23
CA GLY A 83 10.06 -4.50 -2.62
C GLY A 83 10.74 -3.18 -2.24
N ILE A 84 10.21 -2.49 -1.25
CA ILE A 84 10.82 -1.31 -0.64
C ILE A 84 11.70 -1.77 0.52
N GLY A 85 13.01 -1.57 0.41
CA GLY A 85 13.99 -2.04 1.37
C GLY A 85 14.14 -3.57 1.40
N THR A 86 15.13 -4.05 2.10
CA THR A 86 15.35 -5.48 2.36
C THR A 86 14.63 -5.93 3.63
N SER A 87 14.50 -7.23 3.87
CA SER A 87 13.95 -7.78 5.11
C SER A 87 14.67 -7.24 6.35
N ALA A 88 15.99 -7.03 6.26
CA ALA A 88 16.80 -6.49 7.35
C ALA A 88 16.60 -4.98 7.59
N THR A 89 16.23 -4.21 6.57
CA THR A 89 16.17 -2.74 6.66
C THR A 89 14.77 -2.19 6.89
N ARG A 90 13.71 -2.92 6.56
CA ARG A 90 12.31 -2.44 6.63
C ARG A 90 11.92 -1.98 8.04
N SER A 91 12.24 -2.77 9.08
CA SER A 91 11.96 -2.38 10.46
C SER A 91 12.73 -1.11 10.88
N GLY A 92 14.00 -1.01 10.47
CA GLY A 92 14.82 0.18 10.70
C GLY A 92 14.26 1.43 10.02
N ILE A 93 13.68 1.30 8.82
CA ILE A 93 13.00 2.41 8.12
C ILE A 93 11.81 2.91 8.96
N LEU A 94 10.95 2.00 9.45
CA LEU A 94 9.81 2.39 10.29
C LEU A 94 10.25 3.06 11.58
N THR A 95 11.24 2.49 12.28
CA THR A 95 11.82 3.08 13.50
C THR A 95 12.38 4.47 13.23
N LYS A 96 13.05 4.67 12.09
CA LYS A 96 13.55 5.99 11.69
C LYS A 96 12.42 6.98 11.46
N LEU A 97 11.34 6.56 10.76
CA LEU A 97 10.16 7.42 10.51
C LEU A 97 9.45 7.81 11.81
N GLU A 98 9.39 6.91 12.79
CA GLU A 98 8.88 7.22 14.13
C GLU A 98 9.78 8.19 14.89
N LYS A 99 11.10 7.97 14.85
CA LYS A 99 12.08 8.82 15.53
C LYS A 99 12.08 10.26 15.02
N ILE A 100 11.88 10.46 13.71
CA ILE A 100 11.75 11.80 13.11
C ILE A 100 10.30 12.31 13.11
N GLU A 101 9.41 11.63 13.83
CA GLU A 101 8.02 12.02 14.05
C GLU A 101 7.18 12.18 12.76
N TYR A 102 7.47 11.41 11.70
CA TYR A 102 6.64 11.40 10.50
C TYR A 102 5.44 10.47 10.66
N ILE A 103 5.61 9.39 11.41
CA ILE A 103 4.56 8.45 11.76
C ILE A 103 4.55 8.21 13.26
N LYS A 104 3.45 7.68 13.76
CA LYS A 104 3.29 7.24 15.15
C LYS A 104 2.56 5.91 15.17
N SER A 105 3.07 4.94 15.91
CA SER A 105 2.37 3.69 16.18
C SER A 105 1.66 3.70 17.54
N ASN A 106 0.54 3.01 17.61
CA ASN A 106 -0.17 2.80 18.87
C ASN A 106 0.39 1.54 19.54
N ASN A 107 0.91 1.65 20.75
CA ASN A 107 1.56 0.55 21.47
C ASN A 107 0.65 -0.66 21.72
N LYS A 108 -0.68 -0.47 21.87
CA LYS A 108 -1.63 -1.56 22.12
C LYS A 108 -2.11 -2.23 20.84
N THR A 109 -2.51 -1.42 19.83
CA THR A 109 -3.10 -1.92 18.58
C THR A 109 -2.10 -2.09 17.47
N GLN A 110 -0.87 -1.57 17.63
CA GLN A 110 0.18 -1.56 16.62
C GLN A 110 -0.22 -0.80 15.33
N VAL A 111 -1.32 -0.04 15.36
CA VAL A 111 -1.79 0.74 14.21
C VAL A 111 -0.86 1.91 13.99
N VAL A 112 -0.39 2.04 12.75
CA VAL A 112 0.47 3.14 12.29
C VAL A 112 -0.39 4.27 11.74
N MET A 113 -0.09 5.48 12.18
CA MET A 113 -0.77 6.70 11.75
C MET A 113 0.25 7.77 11.36
N PRO A 114 -0.01 8.57 10.32
CA PRO A 114 0.82 9.74 10.05
C PRO A 114 0.67 10.76 11.20
N THR A 115 1.69 11.54 11.41
CA THR A 115 1.62 12.74 12.24
C THR A 115 1.31 13.97 11.38
N LEU A 116 0.99 15.10 12.00
CA LEU A 116 0.87 16.35 11.26
C LEU A 116 2.13 16.69 10.47
N LEU A 117 3.31 16.48 11.06
CA LEU A 117 4.59 16.69 10.39
C LEU A 117 4.75 15.76 9.19
N GLY A 118 4.42 14.47 9.34
CA GLY A 118 4.48 13.50 8.25
C GLY A 118 3.57 13.85 7.08
N GLU A 119 2.33 14.29 7.34
CA GLU A 119 1.41 14.73 6.28
C GLU A 119 1.92 15.98 5.57
N ILE A 120 2.49 16.95 6.31
CA ILE A 120 3.06 18.16 5.72
C ILE A 120 4.23 17.81 4.79
N ILE A 121 5.15 16.95 5.25
CA ILE A 121 6.30 16.54 4.44
C ILE A 121 5.82 15.78 3.19
N PHE A 122 4.84 14.88 3.34
CA PHE A 122 4.22 14.21 2.19
C PHE A 122 3.64 15.21 1.17
N ASP A 123 2.90 16.21 1.64
CA ASP A 123 2.31 17.25 0.79
C ASP A 123 3.37 18.10 0.11
N VAL A 124 4.45 18.46 0.81
CA VAL A 124 5.58 19.19 0.23
C VAL A 124 6.22 18.37 -0.90
N VAL A 125 6.53 17.10 -0.67
CA VAL A 125 7.13 16.22 -1.67
C VAL A 125 6.18 16.02 -2.86
N LYS A 126 4.89 15.75 -2.60
CA LYS A 126 3.86 15.56 -3.63
C LYS A 126 3.71 16.78 -4.54
N ASN A 127 3.85 17.98 -4.00
CA ASN A 127 3.69 19.22 -4.76
C ASN A 127 5.02 19.75 -5.35
N SER A 128 6.16 19.20 -4.95
CA SER A 128 7.48 19.61 -5.48
C SER A 128 8.10 18.54 -6.38
N ILE A 129 8.27 17.32 -5.90
CA ILE A 129 8.90 16.21 -6.64
C ILE A 129 8.01 14.96 -6.52
N PRO A 130 6.83 14.93 -7.17
CA PRO A 130 5.88 13.81 -7.05
C PRO A 130 6.46 12.47 -7.49
N THR A 131 7.47 12.47 -8.36
CA THR A 131 8.15 11.26 -8.82
C THR A 131 8.84 10.49 -7.69
N LEU A 132 9.26 11.16 -6.59
CA LEU A 132 9.81 10.48 -5.42
C LEU A 132 8.79 9.61 -4.67
N LEU A 133 7.49 9.84 -4.90
CA LEU A 133 6.40 9.04 -4.32
C LEU A 133 5.92 7.94 -5.27
N ASN A 134 6.50 7.85 -6.48
CA ASN A 134 6.14 6.83 -7.46
C ASN A 134 7.07 5.60 -7.30
N PRO A 135 6.53 4.41 -7.03
CA PRO A 135 7.33 3.18 -6.94
C PRO A 135 8.04 2.81 -8.25
N GLU A 136 7.52 3.24 -9.41
CA GLU A 136 8.15 3.01 -10.72
C GLU A 136 9.51 3.69 -10.82
N LEU A 137 9.69 4.87 -10.20
CA LEU A 137 11.00 5.53 -10.17
C LEU A 137 12.02 4.65 -9.47
N THR A 138 11.68 4.11 -8.29
CA THR A 138 12.55 3.19 -7.55
C THR A 138 12.88 1.94 -8.40
N ALA A 139 11.86 1.36 -9.03
CA ALA A 139 12.02 0.21 -9.91
C ALA A 139 12.98 0.49 -11.08
N SER A 140 12.85 1.66 -11.70
CA SER A 140 13.73 2.05 -12.82
C SER A 140 15.19 2.24 -12.40
N TRP A 141 15.43 2.76 -11.19
CA TRP A 141 16.80 2.87 -10.64
C TRP A 141 17.38 1.51 -10.28
N GLU A 142 16.61 0.61 -9.68
CA GLU A 142 17.02 -0.77 -9.39
C GLU A 142 17.34 -1.55 -10.67
N LYS A 143 16.53 -1.38 -11.72
CA LYS A 143 16.83 -1.92 -13.05
C LYS A 143 18.16 -1.39 -13.58
N GLY A 144 18.39 -0.08 -13.50
CA GLY A 144 19.65 0.53 -13.92
C GLY A 144 20.86 -0.04 -13.17
N LEU A 145 20.76 -0.26 -11.85
CA LEU A 145 21.82 -0.91 -11.06
C LEU A 145 22.05 -2.34 -11.50
N THR A 146 21.00 -3.09 -11.83
CA THR A 146 21.12 -4.44 -12.36
C THR A 146 21.88 -4.45 -13.69
N MET A 147 21.56 -3.52 -14.60
CA MET A 147 22.26 -3.36 -15.88
C MET A 147 23.75 -3.03 -15.70
N VAL A 148 24.09 -2.22 -14.68
CA VAL A 148 25.52 -1.96 -14.33
C VAL A 148 26.20 -3.24 -13.85
N THR A 149 25.58 -4.02 -12.97
CA THR A 149 26.16 -5.27 -12.46
C THR A 149 26.32 -6.32 -13.54
N GLN A 150 25.47 -6.31 -14.57
CA GLN A 150 25.54 -7.20 -15.74
C GLN A 150 26.48 -6.67 -16.83
N SER A 151 27.12 -5.51 -16.61
CA SER A 151 27.98 -4.85 -17.58
C SER A 151 27.28 -4.48 -18.89
N GLU A 152 25.97 -4.28 -18.86
CA GLU A 152 25.17 -3.79 -20.00
C GLU A 152 25.30 -2.28 -20.19
N ILE A 153 25.53 -1.55 -19.10
CA ILE A 153 25.84 -0.12 -19.10
C ILE A 153 27.02 0.15 -18.17
N GLU A 154 27.78 1.20 -18.48
CA GLU A 154 28.86 1.66 -17.61
C GLU A 154 28.33 2.41 -16.38
N GLY A 155 29.03 2.28 -15.25
CA GLY A 155 28.65 2.94 -14.01
C GLY A 155 28.59 4.46 -14.12
N ASP A 156 29.48 5.07 -14.90
CA ASP A 156 29.51 6.52 -15.14
C ASP A 156 28.23 6.98 -15.85
N ILE A 157 27.73 6.23 -16.82
CA ILE A 157 26.46 6.56 -17.52
C ILE A 157 25.28 6.52 -16.53
N TYR A 158 25.30 5.58 -15.60
CA TYR A 158 24.28 5.50 -14.56
C TYR A 158 24.37 6.71 -13.61
N MET A 159 25.57 7.08 -13.17
CA MET A 159 25.80 8.23 -12.30
C MET A 159 25.41 9.54 -12.97
N ASP A 160 25.75 9.74 -14.23
CA ASP A 160 25.35 10.91 -15.01
C ASP A 160 23.82 11.06 -15.06
N LYS A 161 23.09 9.97 -15.27
CA LYS A 161 21.62 9.97 -15.23
C LYS A 161 21.08 10.38 -13.88
N LEU A 162 21.68 9.87 -12.80
CA LEU A 162 21.28 10.19 -11.43
C LEU A 162 21.56 11.68 -11.10
N GLU A 163 22.73 12.18 -11.45
CA GLU A 163 23.08 13.59 -11.27
C GLU A 163 22.14 14.51 -12.04
N ASN A 164 21.90 14.22 -13.31
CA ASN A 164 20.96 14.98 -14.14
C ASN A 164 19.55 14.97 -13.54
N TYR A 165 19.08 13.85 -13.01
CA TYR A 165 17.80 13.77 -12.32
C TYR A 165 17.76 14.67 -11.10
N ILE A 166 18.82 14.67 -10.27
CA ILE A 166 18.93 15.50 -9.06
C ILE A 166 18.96 16.99 -9.44
N VAL A 167 19.83 17.38 -10.36
CA VAL A 167 19.99 18.79 -10.81
C VAL A 167 18.66 19.30 -11.40
N LYS A 168 18.03 18.54 -12.29
CA LYS A 168 16.76 18.91 -12.91
C LYS A 168 15.66 19.14 -11.87
N ASN A 169 15.50 18.21 -10.91
CA ASN A 169 14.47 18.34 -9.89
C ASN A 169 14.78 19.46 -8.89
N THR A 170 16.03 19.65 -8.51
CA THR A 170 16.45 20.77 -7.66
C THR A 170 16.14 22.11 -8.29
N ASN A 171 16.53 22.32 -9.56
CA ASN A 171 16.24 23.54 -10.28
C ASN A 171 14.73 23.79 -10.45
N ARG A 172 13.95 22.72 -10.68
CA ARG A 172 12.49 22.80 -10.73
C ARG A 172 11.91 23.26 -9.38
N VAL A 173 12.37 22.70 -8.28
CA VAL A 173 11.89 23.07 -6.94
C VAL A 173 12.20 24.52 -6.60
N LEU A 174 13.38 25.01 -6.95
CA LEU A 174 13.78 26.41 -6.74
C LEU A 174 12.87 27.42 -7.51
N GLN A 175 12.28 26.98 -8.61
CA GLN A 175 11.38 27.81 -9.43
C GLN A 175 9.90 27.69 -9.01
N LEU A 176 9.56 26.78 -8.08
CA LEU A 176 8.17 26.58 -7.67
C LEU A 176 7.66 27.76 -6.84
N ASN A 177 6.50 28.28 -7.25
CA ASN A 177 5.75 29.28 -6.50
C ASN A 177 4.45 28.67 -5.94
N ASN A 178 4.57 27.64 -5.09
CA ASN A 178 3.44 26.89 -4.54
C ASN A 178 3.17 27.17 -3.05
N GLY A 179 3.80 28.19 -2.47
CA GLY A 179 3.72 28.51 -1.05
C GLY A 179 2.30 28.71 -0.53
N MET A 180 1.43 29.42 -1.26
CA MET A 180 0.02 29.61 -0.87
C MET A 180 -0.75 28.30 -0.83
N ARG A 181 -0.53 27.41 -1.81
CA ARG A 181 -1.17 26.08 -1.85
C ARG A 181 -0.72 25.21 -0.70
N LEU A 182 0.57 25.16 -0.42
CA LEU A 182 1.13 24.42 0.70
C LEU A 182 0.60 24.96 2.04
N LYS A 183 0.51 26.29 2.21
CA LYS A 183 -0.08 26.89 3.40
C LYS A 183 -1.55 26.50 3.58
N SER A 184 -2.35 26.50 2.51
CA SER A 184 -3.75 26.06 2.58
C SER A 184 -3.87 24.59 3.00
N ASN A 185 -3.02 23.71 2.45
CA ASN A 185 -3.00 22.30 2.84
C ASN A 185 -2.60 22.13 4.31
N PHE A 186 -1.58 22.86 4.77
CA PHE A 186 -1.15 22.88 6.16
C PHE A 186 -2.29 23.29 7.11
N ASP A 187 -3.01 24.38 6.79
CA ASP A 187 -4.09 24.87 7.64
C ASP A 187 -5.24 23.84 7.74
N LYS A 188 -5.55 23.15 6.65
CA LYS A 188 -6.54 22.05 6.64
C LYS A 188 -6.08 20.87 7.50
N ALA A 189 -4.85 20.37 7.30
CA ALA A 189 -4.29 19.27 8.07
C ALA A 189 -4.25 19.63 9.57
N ARG A 190 -3.76 20.82 9.92
CA ARG A 190 -3.73 21.32 11.30
C ARG A 190 -5.09 21.35 11.96
N GLY A 191 -6.13 21.77 11.22
CA GLY A 191 -7.52 21.76 11.70
C GLY A 191 -7.99 20.37 12.09
N PHE A 192 -7.70 19.37 11.24
CA PHE A 192 -8.03 17.97 11.50
C PHE A 192 -7.34 17.43 12.76
N TYR A 193 -6.03 17.68 12.91
CA TYR A 193 -5.26 17.20 14.06
C TYR A 193 -5.62 17.90 15.38
N LYS A 194 -6.08 19.16 15.35
CA LYS A 194 -6.60 19.85 16.54
C LYS A 194 -7.90 19.22 17.02
N ASN A 195 -8.82 18.93 16.11
CA ASN A 195 -10.12 18.36 16.44
C ASN A 195 -10.01 16.90 16.91
N SER A 196 -9.03 16.14 16.42
CA SER A 196 -8.81 14.76 16.87
C SER A 196 -8.22 14.67 18.30
N LYS A 197 -7.58 15.73 18.80
CA LYS A 197 -7.12 15.81 20.20
C LYS A 197 -8.21 16.23 21.20
N ALA A 198 -9.31 16.79 20.73
CA ALA A 198 -10.44 17.21 21.59
C ALA A 198 -11.43 16.08 21.89
N GLY A 199 -11.20 14.87 21.37
CA GLY A 199 -12.05 13.69 21.51
C GLY A 199 -11.38 12.50 22.23
N VAL A 200 -10.36 12.73 23.06
CA VAL A 200 -9.73 11.71 23.93
C VAL A 200 -9.89 12.12 25.38
#